data_272813d0ea89b48c877493137f4b51f5
#
_entry.id   272813d0ea89b48c877493137f4b51f5
#
_cell.length_a   1.000
_cell.length_b   1.000
_cell.length_c   1.000
_cell.angle_alpha   90.00
_cell.angle_beta   90.00
_cell.angle_gamma   90.00
#
_symmetry.space_group_name_H-M   'P 1'
#
loop_
_entity.id
_entity.type
_entity.pdbx_description
1 polymer ?
#
loop_
_entity_poly.entity_id
_entity_poly.type
_entity_poly.pdbx_seq_one_letter_code
_entity_poly.pdbx_strand_id
1 'polypeptide(L)'
;MNKIVKRVMTMIGAGAMAISLLAPVTEVSAATKNKVVEIPVNFTNSSWEDEWDSASKTDAGLWNFGEPSSYSKSYTVSYKLYIPVSFFKERATVNIGGALNFNDASEDEWKNAGYSELPSVEIHEDVSLTAWDDAQQKDVPVDYATVKKTGDFYVITYKAQNGALHAEDVPGDVATAQKVAVDVTINVKGINITAKNSAVYVDDIKIAKADGTVIANKNFTSAKSAEGNCVIAPKIDWDKDAKELKLATITDNKVLTVKSAKATVKVGKKVKISATATPATKITYASSNKKVATVDAKGTVTGKKAGKAVISVKANGKTVKVTVTVKK
;
A
#
# COMPACT_ATOMS: atom_id res chain seq x y z
N MET A 1 3.66 26.66 -35.20
CA MET A 1 4.44 26.61 -36.44
C MET A 1 5.75 25.96 -36.15
N ASN A 2 5.99 24.82 -36.69
CA ASN A 2 7.21 24.16 -37.15
C ASN A 2 6.86 22.69 -37.27
N LYS A 3 6.57 22.24 -38.45
CA LYS A 3 7.37 21.66 -39.53
C LYS A 3 8.54 20.84 -39.00
N ILE A 4 8.40 19.53 -39.11
CA ILE A 4 9.33 18.49 -39.53
C ILE A 4 8.68 17.18 -39.12
N VAL A 5 8.13 16.44 -40.03
CA VAL A 5 8.50 15.11 -40.46
C VAL A 5 7.69 14.76 -41.72
N LYS A 6 8.31 15.00 -42.85
CA LYS A 6 8.05 14.28 -44.10
C LYS A 6 9.38 13.70 -44.57
N ARG A 7 9.35 12.46 -44.97
CA ARG A 7 10.34 11.57 -45.62
C ARG A 7 10.74 10.42 -44.71
N VAL A 8 10.47 9.16 -45.07
CA VAL A 8 10.95 8.45 -46.23
C VAL A 8 9.93 7.40 -46.66
N MET A 9 9.50 7.50 -47.89
CA MET A 9 8.96 6.40 -48.69
C MET A 9 10.01 6.16 -49.76
N THR A 10 10.53 4.92 -49.93
CA THR A 10 10.86 4.34 -51.20
C THR A 10 11.23 2.86 -51.06
N MET A 11 10.41 2.02 -51.54
CA MET A 11 10.51 0.75 -52.27
C MET A 11 11.74 -0.13 -52.07
N ILE A 12 11.51 -1.45 -51.91
CA ILE A 12 11.78 -2.44 -52.96
C ILE A 12 11.07 -3.75 -52.57
N GLY A 13 10.52 -4.40 -53.60
CA GLY A 13 9.56 -5.46 -53.54
C GLY A 13 10.03 -6.86 -53.26
N ALA A 14 9.07 -7.73 -53.36
CA ALA A 14 9.04 -9.18 -53.42
C ALA A 14 9.02 -9.94 -52.09
N GLY A 15 7.86 -10.44 -51.73
CA GLY A 15 7.78 -11.69 -50.97
C GLY A 15 7.81 -11.57 -49.43
N ALA A 16 7.48 -10.45 -48.84
CA ALA A 16 7.34 -10.30 -47.38
C ALA A 16 5.90 -10.33 -46.96
N MET A 17 5.50 -11.31 -46.13
CA MET A 17 4.30 -11.25 -45.33
C MET A 17 4.21 -9.87 -44.66
N ALA A 18 3.13 -9.13 -44.94
CA ALA A 18 2.85 -7.88 -44.25
C ALA A 18 2.68 -8.18 -42.76
N ILE A 19 3.74 -8.06 -41.97
CA ILE A 19 3.64 -7.82 -40.56
C ILE A 19 3.24 -6.36 -40.46
N SER A 20 1.94 -6.11 -40.24
CA SER A 20 1.51 -4.77 -39.85
C SER A 20 2.22 -4.44 -38.53
N LEU A 21 3.18 -3.52 -38.57
CA LEU A 21 3.73 -2.87 -37.39
C LEU A 21 2.60 -2.07 -36.73
N LEU A 22 1.78 -2.74 -35.94
CA LEU A 22 0.94 -2.08 -34.96
C LEU A 22 1.84 -1.66 -33.81
N ALA A 23 1.80 -0.39 -33.46
CA ALA A 23 2.48 0.16 -32.32
C ALA A 23 2.27 -0.74 -31.08
N PRO A 24 3.30 -0.93 -30.25
CA PRO A 24 3.16 -1.72 -29.02
C PRO A 24 2.02 -1.13 -28.20
N VAL A 25 1.01 -1.90 -27.88
CA VAL A 25 0.02 -1.52 -26.87
C VAL A 25 0.69 -1.78 -25.53
N THR A 26 1.35 -0.78 -25.07
CA THR A 26 1.70 -0.64 -23.67
C THR A 26 0.41 -0.20 -22.97
N GLU A 27 -0.40 -1.10 -22.43
CA GLU A 27 -1.14 -0.71 -21.24
C GLU A 27 -0.08 -0.50 -20.15
N VAL A 28 0.55 0.65 -20.20
CA VAL A 28 1.04 1.30 -19.02
C VAL A 28 -0.23 1.62 -18.24
N SER A 29 -0.66 0.71 -17.37
CA SER A 29 -1.35 1.17 -16.19
C SER A 29 -0.37 2.17 -15.61
N ALA A 30 -0.66 3.46 -15.75
CA ALA A 30 0.14 4.53 -15.21
C ALA A 30 0.49 4.07 -13.79
N ALA A 31 1.79 4.02 -13.48
CA ALA A 31 2.25 3.68 -12.16
C ALA A 31 1.41 4.51 -11.23
N THR A 32 0.60 3.88 -10.39
CA THR A 32 -0.36 4.60 -9.56
C THR A 32 0.50 5.35 -8.56
N LYS A 33 0.67 6.64 -8.80
CA LYS A 33 1.37 7.53 -7.87
C LYS A 33 0.45 7.66 -6.66
N ASN A 34 0.81 7.01 -5.58
CA ASN A 34 0.08 7.12 -4.34
C ASN A 34 0.80 8.11 -3.43
N LYS A 35 0.10 9.13 -2.96
CA LYS A 35 0.63 10.03 -1.95
C LYS A 35 0.39 9.41 -0.58
N VAL A 36 1.43 9.42 0.22
CA VAL A 36 1.49 8.79 1.55
C VAL A 36 2.15 9.76 2.53
N VAL A 37 1.87 9.62 3.81
CA VAL A 37 2.60 10.36 4.86
C VAL A 37 3.92 9.67 5.11
N GLU A 38 5.01 10.43 5.07
CA GLU A 38 6.35 9.97 5.42
C GLU A 38 6.56 10.07 6.93
N ILE A 39 6.93 8.95 7.55
CA ILE A 39 7.37 8.85 8.93
C ILE A 39 8.86 8.55 8.92
N PRO A 40 9.75 9.54 9.15
CA PRO A 40 11.17 9.29 9.24
C PRO A 40 11.49 8.34 10.40
N VAL A 41 12.39 7.41 10.16
CA VAL A 41 12.88 6.46 11.16
C VAL A 41 14.40 6.50 11.24
N ASN A 42 14.93 6.29 12.44
CA ASN A 42 16.36 6.22 12.69
C ASN A 42 16.67 5.04 13.61
N PHE A 43 16.52 3.83 13.08
CA PHE A 43 16.78 2.61 13.85
C PHE A 43 18.28 2.37 14.01
N THR A 44 18.72 2.09 15.21
CA THR A 44 20.13 1.96 15.60
C THR A 44 20.54 0.56 16.03
N ASN A 45 19.80 -0.46 15.57
CA ASN A 45 20.04 -1.87 15.93
C ASN A 45 19.80 -2.18 17.40
N SER A 46 18.74 -1.63 17.96
CA SER A 46 18.34 -1.91 19.34
C SER A 46 17.81 -3.33 19.51
N SER A 47 17.99 -3.88 20.72
CA SER A 47 17.37 -5.12 21.18
C SER A 47 16.03 -4.85 21.88
N TRP A 48 15.31 -5.91 22.26
CA TRP A 48 14.13 -5.78 23.12
C TRP A 48 14.46 -5.20 24.52
N GLU A 49 15.67 -5.44 25.00
CA GLU A 49 16.15 -4.92 26.29
C GLU A 49 16.25 -3.39 26.26
N ASP A 50 16.50 -2.81 25.08
CA ASP A 50 16.52 -1.37 24.86
C ASP A 50 15.12 -0.79 24.64
N GLU A 51 14.07 -1.52 24.97
CA GLU A 51 12.67 -1.18 24.66
C GLU A 51 12.28 0.23 25.09
N TRP A 52 12.80 0.68 26.20
CA TRP A 52 12.52 1.98 26.79
C TRP A 52 13.56 3.05 26.45
N ASP A 53 14.60 2.69 25.70
CA ASP A 53 15.58 3.68 25.23
C ASP A 53 14.96 4.51 24.09
N SER A 54 14.93 5.80 24.34
CA SER A 54 14.34 6.80 23.44
C SER A 54 14.98 6.89 22.06
N ALA A 55 16.21 6.39 21.89
CA ALA A 55 16.94 6.48 20.62
C ALA A 55 16.46 5.50 19.55
N SER A 56 15.75 4.43 19.92
CA SER A 56 15.30 3.37 19.01
C SER A 56 13.83 3.47 18.62
N LYS A 57 13.07 4.35 19.26
CA LYS A 57 11.63 4.52 19.04
C LYS A 57 11.38 5.66 18.06
N THR A 58 10.46 5.45 17.15
CA THR A 58 9.87 6.52 16.38
C THR A 58 8.37 6.46 16.63
N ASP A 59 7.89 7.39 17.43
CA ASP A 59 6.47 7.60 17.60
C ASP A 59 6.02 8.64 16.58
N ALA A 60 5.02 8.31 15.78
CA ALA A 60 4.38 9.25 14.89
C ALA A 60 2.94 9.48 15.35
N GLY A 61 2.69 10.62 15.90
CA GLY A 61 1.34 11.11 16.16
C GLY A 61 0.80 11.81 14.92
N LEU A 62 -0.36 11.38 14.49
CA LEU A 62 -1.12 12.04 13.42
C LEU A 62 -2.37 12.61 14.07
N TRP A 63 -2.41 13.89 14.28
CA TRP A 63 -3.52 14.56 14.96
C TRP A 63 -4.39 15.38 14.00
N ASN A 64 -5.53 15.85 14.47
CA ASN A 64 -6.50 16.67 13.73
C ASN A 64 -7.19 15.92 12.57
N PHE A 65 -7.35 14.62 12.66
CA PHE A 65 -7.97 13.84 11.60
C PHE A 65 -9.48 13.68 11.72
N GLY A 66 -10.05 13.79 12.92
CA GLY A 66 -11.47 13.60 13.15
C GLY A 66 -12.18 14.91 13.44
N GLU A 67 -13.34 15.12 12.81
CA GLU A 67 -14.23 16.20 13.22
C GLU A 67 -14.75 15.89 14.63
N PRO A 68 -14.81 16.90 15.54
CA PRO A 68 -15.36 16.69 16.87
C PRO A 68 -16.77 16.14 16.84
N SER A 69 -17.01 15.06 17.56
CA SER A 69 -18.28 14.34 17.58
C SER A 69 -18.55 13.73 18.95
N SER A 70 -19.75 13.17 19.18
CA SER A 70 -20.06 12.48 20.43
C SER A 70 -19.09 11.32 20.66
N TYR A 71 -18.72 11.07 21.92
CA TYR A 71 -17.86 9.95 22.31
C TYR A 71 -18.51 8.60 21.99
N SER A 72 -17.68 7.61 21.64
CA SER A 72 -18.04 6.20 21.55
C SER A 72 -17.07 5.36 22.38
N LYS A 73 -17.56 4.34 23.07
CA LYS A 73 -16.71 3.44 23.85
C LYS A 73 -15.80 2.56 22.99
N SER A 74 -16.14 2.38 21.72
CA SER A 74 -15.38 1.56 20.79
C SER A 74 -15.26 2.22 19.43
N TYR A 75 -14.04 2.18 18.91
CA TYR A 75 -13.68 2.68 17.60
C TYR A 75 -12.94 1.58 16.85
N THR A 76 -13.09 1.56 15.54
CA THR A 76 -12.24 0.75 14.64
C THR A 76 -11.28 1.70 13.95
N VAL A 77 -9.98 1.40 14.06
CA VAL A 77 -8.91 2.09 13.35
C VAL A 77 -8.40 1.21 12.23
N SER A 78 -8.23 1.77 11.06
CA SER A 78 -7.54 1.07 9.96
C SER A 78 -6.61 2.02 9.22
N TYR A 79 -5.48 1.48 8.75
CA TYR A 79 -4.50 2.19 7.92
C TYR A 79 -3.66 1.20 7.11
N LYS A 80 -2.90 1.73 6.18
CA LYS A 80 -1.84 1.00 5.49
C LYS A 80 -0.49 1.55 5.90
N LEU A 81 0.43 0.66 6.25
CA LEU A 81 1.81 0.99 6.55
C LEU A 81 2.73 0.35 5.51
N TYR A 82 3.58 1.16 4.89
CA TYR A 82 4.56 0.73 3.90
C TYR A 82 5.93 0.69 4.56
N ILE A 83 6.51 -0.51 4.67
CA ILE A 83 7.79 -0.74 5.31
C ILE A 83 8.78 -1.20 4.24
N PRO A 84 9.96 -0.55 4.09
CA PRO A 84 10.96 -0.98 3.13
C PRO A 84 11.36 -2.45 3.30
N VAL A 85 11.37 -3.20 2.21
CA VAL A 85 11.82 -4.61 2.21
C VAL A 85 13.23 -4.75 2.76
N SER A 86 14.07 -3.72 2.57
CA SER A 86 15.45 -3.69 3.05
C SER A 86 15.60 -3.76 4.58
N PHE A 87 14.52 -3.50 5.35
CA PHE A 87 14.54 -3.61 6.80
C PHE A 87 14.57 -5.08 7.27
N PHE A 88 13.96 -5.98 6.50
CA PHE A 88 13.78 -7.38 6.87
C PHE A 88 15.00 -8.23 6.49
N LYS A 89 16.04 -8.11 7.31
CA LYS A 89 17.24 -8.95 7.28
C LYS A 89 17.13 -9.99 8.40
N GLU A 90 18.13 -10.82 8.53
CA GLU A 90 18.19 -11.85 9.57
C GLU A 90 17.89 -11.27 10.96
N ARG A 91 16.96 -11.89 11.68
CA ARG A 91 16.44 -11.52 13.01
C ARG A 91 15.78 -10.15 13.11
N ALA A 92 15.48 -9.50 11.99
CA ALA A 92 14.80 -8.23 12.00
C ALA A 92 13.34 -8.38 12.42
N THR A 93 12.88 -7.52 13.32
CA THR A 93 11.46 -7.39 13.67
C THR A 93 11.07 -5.92 13.64
N VAL A 94 9.92 -5.63 13.04
CA VAL A 94 9.27 -4.33 13.13
C VAL A 94 8.05 -4.47 14.03
N ASN A 95 8.04 -3.76 15.14
CA ASN A 95 6.88 -3.67 16.02
C ASN A 95 6.08 -2.42 15.66
N ILE A 96 4.76 -2.57 15.53
CA ILE A 96 3.81 -1.50 15.27
C ILE A 96 2.82 -1.49 16.42
N GLY A 97 2.71 -0.35 17.08
CA GLY A 97 1.73 -0.08 18.11
C GLY A 97 1.03 1.25 17.85
N GLY A 98 0.30 1.71 18.82
CA GLY A 98 -0.33 3.03 18.77
C GLY A 98 -1.47 3.19 19.75
N ALA A 99 -2.10 4.34 19.68
CA ALA A 99 -3.24 4.67 20.52
C ALA A 99 -4.21 5.61 19.78
N LEU A 100 -5.45 5.59 20.22
CA LEU A 100 -6.37 6.70 20.01
C LEU A 100 -6.23 7.66 21.16
N ASN A 101 -6.09 8.94 20.85
CA ASN A 101 -6.07 10.02 21.84
C ASN A 101 -7.40 10.77 21.75
N PHE A 102 -7.97 11.06 22.89
CA PHE A 102 -9.25 11.72 23.01
C PHE A 102 -9.05 13.12 23.60
N ASN A 103 -9.62 14.12 22.95
CA ASN A 103 -9.58 15.49 23.42
C ASN A 103 -11.02 16.00 23.57
N ASP A 104 -11.34 16.59 24.72
CA ASP A 104 -12.59 17.33 24.89
C ASP A 104 -12.51 18.59 24.01
N ALA A 105 -13.34 18.64 23.01
CA ALA A 105 -13.48 19.74 22.05
C ALA A 105 -14.80 20.51 22.24
N SER A 106 -15.37 20.47 23.43
CA SER A 106 -16.64 21.17 23.77
C SER A 106 -16.46 22.67 23.94
N GLU A 107 -15.21 23.09 24.23
CA GLU A 107 -14.80 24.48 24.40
C GLU A 107 -13.77 24.88 23.34
N ASP A 108 -13.39 26.15 23.32
CA ASP A 108 -12.42 26.69 22.35
C ASP A 108 -11.01 26.10 22.52
N GLU A 109 -10.64 25.71 23.74
CA GLU A 109 -9.39 25.04 24.06
C GLU A 109 -9.64 23.54 24.25
N TRP A 110 -9.03 22.72 23.42
CA TRP A 110 -9.12 21.26 23.55
C TRP A 110 -8.31 20.78 24.76
N LYS A 111 -8.95 19.95 25.58
CA LYS A 111 -8.31 19.34 26.75
C LYS A 111 -8.15 17.86 26.53
N ASN A 112 -6.96 17.33 26.83
CA ASN A 112 -6.75 15.89 26.81
C ASN A 112 -7.76 15.20 27.73
N ALA A 113 -8.48 14.23 27.23
CA ALA A 113 -9.54 13.51 27.94
C ALA A 113 -9.26 11.99 28.05
N GLY A 114 -8.05 11.55 27.67
CA GLY A 114 -7.62 10.18 27.79
C GLY A 114 -7.09 9.58 26.50
N TYR A 115 -6.67 8.32 26.58
CA TYR A 115 -6.24 7.54 25.43
C TYR A 115 -6.74 6.11 25.53
N SER A 116 -6.64 5.38 24.43
CA SER A 116 -6.94 3.96 24.36
C SER A 116 -5.97 3.28 23.43
N GLU A 117 -5.27 2.26 23.90
CA GLU A 117 -4.29 1.56 23.13
C GLU A 117 -4.89 0.80 21.94
N LEU A 118 -4.12 0.71 20.88
CA LEU A 118 -4.40 -0.15 19.74
C LEU A 118 -3.59 -1.43 19.88
N PRO A 119 -4.15 -2.60 19.55
CA PRO A 119 -3.40 -3.85 19.55
C PRO A 119 -2.12 -3.74 18.75
N SER A 120 -0.99 -4.15 19.33
CA SER A 120 0.30 -4.15 18.64
C SER A 120 0.40 -5.29 17.64
N VAL A 121 1.26 -5.16 16.65
CA VAL A 121 1.63 -6.23 15.72
C VAL A 121 3.13 -6.22 15.47
N GLU A 122 3.73 -7.39 15.50
CA GLU A 122 5.11 -7.64 15.17
C GLU A 122 5.21 -8.28 13.80
N ILE A 123 6.15 -7.78 13.01
CA ILE A 123 6.44 -8.29 11.68
C ILE A 123 7.86 -8.81 11.71
N HIS A 124 8.00 -10.12 11.59
CA HIS A 124 9.29 -10.81 11.65
C HIS A 124 9.99 -10.84 10.27
N GLU A 125 11.23 -11.31 10.23
CA GLU A 125 12.05 -11.39 9.01
C GLU A 125 11.43 -12.26 7.90
N ASP A 126 10.67 -13.28 8.27
CA ASP A 126 9.90 -14.15 7.37
C ASP A 126 8.55 -13.55 6.95
N VAL A 127 8.26 -12.32 7.44
CA VAL A 127 7.03 -11.57 7.19
C VAL A 127 5.80 -12.20 7.86
N SER A 128 5.97 -13.07 8.86
CA SER A 128 4.90 -13.48 9.76
C SER A 128 4.44 -12.31 10.62
N LEU A 129 3.16 -12.31 10.98
CA LEU A 129 2.53 -11.27 11.81
C LEU A 129 2.07 -11.91 13.12
N THR A 130 2.62 -11.43 14.22
CA THR A 130 2.29 -11.92 15.56
C THR A 130 2.03 -10.77 16.52
N ALA A 131 1.52 -11.09 17.70
CA ALA A 131 1.50 -10.23 18.87
C ALA A 131 1.80 -11.08 20.11
N TRP A 132 2.40 -10.45 21.11
CA TRP A 132 2.62 -11.10 22.39
C TRP A 132 1.28 -11.33 23.12
N ASP A 133 1.06 -12.55 23.57
CA ASP A 133 -0.10 -12.95 24.37
C ASP A 133 0.35 -13.18 25.82
N ASP A 134 -0.01 -12.28 26.72
CA ASP A 134 0.37 -12.34 28.13
C ASP A 134 -0.18 -13.57 28.86
N ALA A 135 -1.35 -14.05 28.45
CA ALA A 135 -1.95 -15.21 29.09
C ALA A 135 -1.25 -16.52 28.68
N GLN A 136 -0.74 -16.58 27.45
CA GLN A 136 -0.01 -17.72 26.92
C GLN A 136 1.51 -17.58 27.03
N GLN A 137 2.02 -16.39 27.38
CA GLN A 137 3.46 -16.05 27.47
C GLN A 137 4.21 -16.42 26.19
N LYS A 138 3.63 -16.08 25.04
CA LYS A 138 4.21 -16.37 23.71
C LYS A 138 3.62 -15.49 22.63
N ASP A 139 4.31 -15.42 21.50
CA ASP A 139 3.79 -14.83 20.28
C ASP A 139 2.67 -15.67 19.67
N VAL A 140 1.58 -15.03 19.31
CA VAL A 140 0.44 -15.63 18.64
C VAL A 140 0.15 -14.91 17.31
N PRO A 141 -0.27 -15.64 16.25
CA PRO A 141 -0.69 -15.00 14.99
C PRO A 141 -1.86 -14.04 15.22
N VAL A 142 -1.84 -12.91 14.51
CA VAL A 142 -2.91 -11.91 14.55
C VAL A 142 -3.81 -12.00 13.31
N ASP A 143 -5.08 -11.63 13.45
CA ASP A 143 -6.08 -11.58 12.37
C ASP A 143 -6.49 -10.15 11.96
N TYR A 144 -6.11 -9.14 12.77
CA TYR A 144 -6.39 -7.72 12.52
C TYR A 144 -5.35 -7.02 11.64
N ALA A 145 -4.35 -7.74 11.15
CA ALA A 145 -3.37 -7.24 10.21
C ALA A 145 -3.08 -8.26 9.11
N THR A 146 -2.79 -7.76 7.92
CA THR A 146 -2.34 -8.58 6.78
C THR A 146 -1.14 -7.92 6.11
N VAL A 147 -0.27 -8.71 5.50
CA VAL A 147 0.92 -8.21 4.80
C VAL A 147 0.94 -8.62 3.34
N LYS A 148 1.39 -7.71 2.47
CA LYS A 148 1.56 -7.96 1.05
C LYS A 148 2.79 -7.24 0.51
N LYS A 149 3.67 -7.97 -0.18
CA LYS A 149 4.80 -7.35 -0.88
C LYS A 149 4.33 -6.56 -2.10
N THR A 150 4.74 -5.31 -2.18
CA THR A 150 4.42 -4.39 -3.29
C THR A 150 5.68 -3.60 -3.66
N GLY A 151 6.37 -4.00 -4.74
CA GLY A 151 7.65 -3.40 -5.13
C GLY A 151 8.71 -3.53 -4.03
N ASP A 152 9.25 -2.40 -3.60
CA ASP A 152 10.29 -2.32 -2.57
C ASP A 152 9.73 -2.23 -1.15
N PHE A 153 8.40 -2.45 -0.97
CA PHE A 153 7.73 -2.37 0.32
C PHE A 153 6.98 -3.65 0.67
N TYR A 154 6.94 -3.96 1.96
CA TYR A 154 5.85 -4.71 2.56
C TYR A 154 4.76 -3.73 2.96
N VAL A 155 3.55 -3.97 2.49
CA VAL A 155 2.36 -3.17 2.81
C VAL A 155 1.55 -3.93 3.83
N ILE A 156 1.50 -3.38 5.04
CA ILE A 156 0.68 -3.89 6.13
C ILE A 156 -0.66 -3.20 6.04
N THR A 157 -1.73 -3.97 5.98
CA THR A 157 -3.09 -3.46 6.13
C THR A 157 -3.55 -3.81 7.54
N TYR A 158 -3.67 -2.79 8.38
CA TYR A 158 -4.08 -2.88 9.78
C TYR A 158 -5.55 -2.50 9.89
N LYS A 159 -6.30 -3.24 10.74
CA LYS A 159 -7.67 -2.91 11.11
C LYS A 159 -8.01 -3.55 12.45
N ALA A 160 -8.05 -2.75 13.51
CA ALA A 160 -8.34 -3.22 14.86
C ALA A 160 -9.32 -2.33 15.60
N GLN A 161 -9.92 -2.85 16.65
CA GLN A 161 -10.64 -2.06 17.64
C GLN A 161 -9.66 -1.58 18.71
N ASN A 162 -9.95 -0.42 19.31
CA ASN A 162 -9.21 0.08 20.44
C ASN A 162 -9.49 -0.75 21.71
N GLY A 163 -8.53 -0.75 22.64
CA GLY A 163 -8.64 -1.35 23.97
C GLY A 163 -9.48 -0.52 24.96
N ALA A 164 -9.21 -0.71 26.23
CA ALA A 164 -9.85 0.05 27.31
C ALA A 164 -9.44 1.54 27.27
N LEU A 165 -10.30 2.40 27.75
CA LEU A 165 -10.00 3.83 27.95
C LEU A 165 -9.14 4.01 29.20
N HIS A 166 -8.01 4.70 29.02
CA HIS A 166 -7.17 5.20 30.12
C HIS A 166 -7.48 6.69 30.33
N ALA A 167 -8.23 7.00 31.38
CA ALA A 167 -8.63 8.36 31.73
C ALA A 167 -8.08 8.82 33.08
N GLU A 168 -7.30 7.99 33.75
CA GLU A 168 -6.94 8.13 35.16
C GLU A 168 -6.06 9.35 35.46
N ASP A 169 -5.29 9.80 34.48
CA ASP A 169 -4.31 10.88 34.61
C ASP A 169 -4.71 12.18 33.91
N VAL A 170 -5.96 12.31 33.47
CA VAL A 170 -6.37 13.46 32.66
C VAL A 170 -7.52 14.25 33.32
N PRO A 171 -7.46 15.60 33.26
CA PRO A 171 -8.45 16.45 33.91
C PRO A 171 -9.83 16.46 33.23
N GLY A 172 -10.01 15.79 32.10
CA GLY A 172 -11.26 15.73 31.36
C GLY A 172 -11.94 14.36 31.47
N ASP A 173 -13.25 14.33 31.56
CA ASP A 173 -14.04 13.10 31.42
C ASP A 173 -14.61 13.02 30.02
N VAL A 174 -13.99 12.17 29.19
CA VAL A 174 -14.42 11.97 27.80
C VAL A 174 -15.88 11.48 27.70
N ALA A 175 -16.40 10.82 28.74
CA ALA A 175 -17.77 10.32 28.75
C ALA A 175 -18.81 11.41 28.95
N THR A 176 -18.43 12.53 29.57
CA THR A 176 -19.28 13.70 29.79
C THR A 176 -19.07 14.81 28.77
N ALA A 177 -17.98 14.77 27.99
CA ALA A 177 -17.72 15.76 26.95
C ALA A 177 -18.81 15.76 25.87
N GLN A 178 -19.31 16.95 25.55
CA GLN A 178 -20.32 17.10 24.50
C GLN A 178 -19.78 16.82 23.11
N LYS A 179 -18.50 17.14 22.88
CA LYS A 179 -17.77 16.88 21.65
C LYS A 179 -16.38 16.34 21.96
N VAL A 180 -16.00 15.27 21.30
CA VAL A 180 -14.68 14.64 21.43
C VAL A 180 -14.00 14.65 20.06
N ALA A 181 -12.82 15.22 20.02
CA ALA A 181 -11.90 15.05 18.89
C ALA A 181 -11.06 13.79 19.13
N VAL A 182 -10.89 12.98 18.09
CA VAL A 182 -10.15 11.72 18.15
C VAL A 182 -9.06 11.75 17.12
N ASP A 183 -7.83 11.53 17.55
CA ASP A 183 -6.69 11.32 16.67
C ASP A 183 -6.06 9.96 16.89
N VAL A 184 -5.12 9.58 16.04
CA VAL A 184 -4.39 8.32 16.13
C VAL A 184 -2.89 8.56 16.19
N THR A 185 -2.24 7.92 17.17
CA THR A 185 -0.79 7.77 17.22
C THR A 185 -0.41 6.41 16.65
N ILE A 186 0.58 6.37 15.77
CA ILE A 186 1.13 5.15 15.19
C ILE A 186 2.60 5.08 15.57
N ASN A 187 2.97 4.07 16.34
CA ASN A 187 4.33 3.84 16.82
C ASN A 187 4.98 2.75 15.97
N VAL A 188 6.21 2.99 15.51
CA VAL A 188 6.99 2.02 14.76
C VAL A 188 8.35 1.85 15.41
N LYS A 189 8.65 0.64 15.85
CA LYS A 189 9.92 0.27 16.46
C LYS A 189 10.63 -0.78 15.61
N GLY A 190 11.92 -0.57 15.36
CA GLY A 190 12.78 -1.54 14.67
C GLY A 190 13.70 -2.27 15.64
N ILE A 191 13.64 -3.59 15.64
CA ILE A 191 14.46 -4.46 16.48
C ILE A 191 15.41 -5.22 15.58
N ASN A 192 16.69 -5.24 15.91
CA ASN A 192 17.76 -5.78 15.06
C ASN A 192 17.79 -5.13 13.65
N ILE A 193 17.35 -3.88 13.54
CA ILE A 193 17.34 -3.11 12.31
C ILE A 193 18.29 -1.92 12.45
N THR A 194 19.17 -1.74 11.47
CA THR A 194 19.93 -0.50 11.29
C THR A 194 19.43 0.21 10.05
N ALA A 195 18.71 1.32 10.23
CA ALA A 195 18.16 2.12 9.15
C ALA A 195 18.23 3.60 9.50
N LYS A 196 19.37 4.24 9.17
CA LYS A 196 19.59 5.68 9.40
C LYS A 196 19.02 6.51 8.25
N ASN A 197 18.42 7.65 8.58
CA ASN A 197 17.84 8.58 7.58
C ASN A 197 16.88 7.86 6.61
N SER A 198 16.06 6.97 7.13
CA SER A 198 15.09 6.18 6.38
C SER A 198 13.67 6.60 6.76
N ALA A 199 12.68 5.97 6.15
CA ALA A 199 11.28 6.24 6.46
C ALA A 199 10.41 5.00 6.28
N VAL A 200 9.33 4.95 7.04
CA VAL A 200 8.13 4.17 6.75
C VAL A 200 7.04 5.12 6.29
N TYR A 201 5.95 4.61 5.69
CA TYR A 201 4.93 5.50 5.13
C TYR A 201 3.55 5.01 5.50
N VAL A 202 2.63 5.95 5.79
CA VAL A 202 1.25 5.66 6.18
C VAL A 202 0.28 6.22 5.15
N ASP A 203 -0.81 5.47 4.92
CA ASP A 203 -1.89 5.83 4.02
C ASP A 203 -3.24 5.25 4.49
N ASP A 204 -4.32 5.74 3.89
CA ASP A 204 -5.70 5.24 4.09
C ASP A 204 -6.12 5.18 5.57
N ILE A 205 -5.76 6.20 6.38
CA ILE A 205 -6.15 6.27 7.79
C ILE A 205 -7.65 6.48 7.88
N LYS A 206 -8.31 5.57 8.58
CA LYS A 206 -9.74 5.64 8.84
C LYS A 206 -10.05 5.32 10.30
N ILE A 207 -10.84 6.17 10.91
CA ILE A 207 -11.39 5.95 12.26
C ILE A 207 -12.91 5.94 12.14
N ALA A 208 -13.53 4.89 12.68
CA ALA A 208 -14.99 4.74 12.68
C ALA A 208 -15.47 4.31 14.06
N LYS A 209 -16.63 4.84 14.51
CA LYS A 209 -17.30 4.41 15.72
C LYS A 209 -17.88 3.01 15.60
N ALA A 210 -18.28 2.41 16.72
CA ALA A 210 -18.91 1.07 16.75
C ALA A 210 -20.18 0.97 15.88
N ASP A 211 -20.93 2.05 15.71
CA ASP A 211 -22.11 2.11 14.86
C ASP A 211 -21.78 2.24 13.35
N GLY A 212 -20.49 2.28 12.99
CA GLY A 212 -20.01 2.44 11.63
C GLY A 212 -19.88 3.90 11.17
N THR A 213 -20.21 4.88 11.99
CA THR A 213 -20.01 6.30 11.67
C THR A 213 -18.52 6.58 11.50
N VAL A 214 -18.14 7.05 10.31
CA VAL A 214 -16.75 7.41 10.00
C VAL A 214 -16.47 8.81 10.47
N ILE A 215 -15.48 8.97 11.35
CA ILE A 215 -15.06 10.28 11.88
C ILE A 215 -13.76 10.79 11.27
N ALA A 216 -12.95 9.90 10.71
CA ALA A 216 -11.76 10.25 9.92
C ALA A 216 -11.60 9.31 8.73
N ASN A 217 -11.24 9.84 7.57
CA ASN A 217 -10.94 9.08 6.37
C ASN A 217 -9.94 9.85 5.50
N LYS A 218 -8.64 9.60 5.68
CA LYS A 218 -7.53 10.33 5.05
C LYS A 218 -6.75 9.41 4.14
N ASN A 219 -6.78 9.67 2.84
CA ASN A 219 -6.03 8.93 1.81
C ASN A 219 -4.94 9.78 1.15
N PHE A 220 -4.70 11.00 1.64
CA PHE A 220 -3.64 11.93 1.23
C PHE A 220 -3.56 12.23 -0.28
N THR A 221 -4.58 11.92 -1.05
CA THR A 221 -4.60 12.14 -2.51
C THR A 221 -4.87 13.59 -2.90
N SER A 222 -5.43 14.40 -1.98
CA SER A 222 -5.73 15.81 -2.16
C SER A 222 -5.12 16.67 -1.05
N ALA A 223 -5.05 17.98 -1.26
CA ALA A 223 -4.61 18.92 -0.24
C ALA A 223 -5.47 18.83 1.04
N LYS A 224 -6.80 18.70 0.87
CA LYS A 224 -7.73 18.52 1.99
C LYS A 224 -7.48 17.25 2.79
N SER A 225 -7.11 16.15 2.15
CA SER A 225 -6.80 14.90 2.83
C SER A 225 -5.40 14.90 3.49
N ALA A 226 -4.58 15.92 3.23
CA ALA A 226 -3.27 16.12 3.82
C ALA A 226 -3.30 17.09 5.03
N GLU A 227 -4.48 17.55 5.46
CA GLU A 227 -4.62 18.35 6.68
C GLU A 227 -4.29 17.50 7.91
N GLY A 228 -3.47 18.05 8.79
CA GLY A 228 -3.02 17.45 10.04
C GLY A 228 -1.53 17.65 10.26
N ASN A 229 -1.10 17.36 11.47
CA ASN A 229 0.30 17.44 11.86
C ASN A 229 0.86 16.05 12.15
N CYS A 230 2.13 15.85 11.86
CA CYS A 230 2.88 14.67 12.22
C CYS A 230 3.89 15.03 13.31
N VAL A 231 3.85 14.34 14.42
CA VAL A 231 4.85 14.46 15.47
C VAL A 231 5.70 13.20 15.45
N ILE A 232 7.02 13.40 15.43
CA ILE A 232 8.00 12.32 15.42
C ILE A 232 8.92 12.59 16.59
N ALA A 233 8.80 11.78 17.65
CA ALA A 233 9.68 11.97 18.78
C ALA A 233 9.80 10.72 19.66
N PRO A 234 10.93 10.53 20.33
CA PRO A 234 11.05 9.61 21.47
C PRO A 234 10.40 10.17 22.75
N LYS A 235 10.32 11.49 22.90
CA LYS A 235 9.50 12.20 23.89
C LYS A 235 8.76 13.31 23.17
N ILE A 236 7.45 13.18 23.04
CA ILE A 236 6.63 14.13 22.31
C ILE A 236 6.37 15.35 23.21
N ASP A 237 6.95 16.47 22.86
CA ASP A 237 6.49 17.78 23.26
C ASP A 237 5.61 18.31 22.11
N TRP A 238 4.32 18.09 22.20
CA TRP A 238 3.37 18.38 21.12
C TRP A 238 3.44 19.83 20.63
N ASP A 239 3.72 20.76 21.52
CA ASP A 239 3.80 22.18 21.18
C ASP A 239 5.08 22.52 20.39
N LYS A 240 6.20 21.82 20.64
CA LYS A 240 7.48 22.08 20.00
C LYS A 240 7.80 21.17 18.83
N ASP A 241 7.31 19.92 18.89
CA ASP A 241 7.67 18.87 17.94
C ASP A 241 6.65 18.67 16.83
N ALA A 242 5.47 19.33 16.93
CA ALA A 242 4.45 19.29 15.89
C ALA A 242 4.98 19.86 14.57
N LYS A 243 4.88 19.07 13.50
CA LYS A 243 5.33 19.45 12.15
C LYS A 243 4.22 19.17 11.15
N GLU A 244 4.19 19.95 10.07
CA GLU A 244 3.32 19.63 8.95
C GLU A 244 3.63 18.24 8.40
N LEU A 245 2.58 17.54 7.95
CA LEU A 245 2.71 16.25 7.33
C LEU A 245 3.63 16.33 6.12
N LYS A 246 4.69 15.56 6.12
CA LYS A 246 5.53 15.39 4.94
C LYS A 246 4.94 14.31 4.05
N LEU A 247 4.48 14.71 2.87
CA LEU A 247 3.95 13.79 1.88
C LEU A 247 5.05 13.28 0.96
N ALA A 248 5.12 11.96 0.81
CA ALA A 248 5.94 11.28 -0.19
C ALA A 248 5.05 10.74 -1.31
N THR A 249 5.66 10.32 -2.41
CA THR A 249 4.96 9.62 -3.50
C THR A 249 5.55 8.23 -3.65
N ILE A 250 4.76 7.21 -3.35
CA ILE A 250 5.10 5.83 -3.64
C ILE A 250 4.57 5.48 -5.02
N THR A 251 5.44 4.93 -5.86
CA THR A 251 5.09 4.50 -7.21
C THR A 251 4.96 3.00 -7.25
N ASP A 252 3.78 2.48 -7.57
CA ASP A 252 3.60 1.05 -7.88
C ASP A 252 4.11 0.79 -9.30
N ASN A 253 5.37 0.40 -9.42
CA ASN A 253 6.04 0.13 -10.69
C ASN A 253 5.61 -1.19 -11.35
N LYS A 254 4.43 -1.71 -11.01
CA LYS A 254 3.91 -2.93 -11.62
C LYS A 254 3.46 -2.69 -13.04
N VAL A 255 4.26 -3.11 -14.00
CA VAL A 255 4.00 -2.98 -15.43
C VAL A 255 3.83 -4.36 -16.07
N LEU A 256 2.82 -4.51 -16.91
CA LEU A 256 2.68 -5.63 -17.84
C LEU A 256 2.65 -5.07 -19.25
N THR A 257 3.71 -5.30 -20.02
CA THR A 257 3.82 -4.84 -21.41
C THR A 257 3.58 -6.01 -22.35
N VAL A 258 2.75 -5.81 -23.37
CA VAL A 258 2.53 -6.76 -24.48
C VAL A 258 2.87 -6.07 -25.77
N LYS A 259 3.71 -6.67 -26.62
CA LYS A 259 4.20 -6.03 -27.86
C LYS A 259 3.13 -5.68 -28.86
N SER A 260 1.96 -6.32 -28.82
CA SER A 260 0.84 -6.00 -29.73
C SER A 260 -0.51 -6.43 -29.15
N ALA A 261 -1.52 -5.58 -29.25
CA ALA A 261 -2.90 -5.90 -28.90
C ALA A 261 -3.61 -6.81 -29.91
N LYS A 262 -3.03 -7.00 -31.08
CA LYS A 262 -3.60 -7.82 -32.16
C LYS A 262 -2.55 -8.76 -32.74
N ALA A 263 -2.95 -9.98 -33.04
CA ALA A 263 -2.11 -10.95 -33.73
C ALA A 263 -2.94 -11.66 -34.83
N THR A 264 -2.28 -12.07 -35.91
CA THR A 264 -2.90 -12.87 -36.97
C THR A 264 -2.12 -14.15 -37.15
N VAL A 265 -2.80 -15.26 -37.28
CA VAL A 265 -2.20 -16.56 -37.51
C VAL A 265 -3.05 -17.38 -38.47
N LYS A 266 -2.47 -18.22 -39.32
CA LYS A 266 -3.21 -19.18 -40.15
C LYS A 266 -3.57 -20.44 -39.36
N VAL A 267 -4.61 -21.13 -39.79
CA VAL A 267 -4.98 -22.43 -39.21
C VAL A 267 -3.77 -23.37 -39.23
N GLY A 268 -3.52 -24.07 -38.17
CA GLY A 268 -2.36 -24.98 -37.97
C GLY A 268 -1.02 -24.28 -37.72
N LYS A 269 -0.91 -22.97 -37.88
CA LYS A 269 0.33 -22.21 -37.65
C LYS A 269 0.35 -21.64 -36.23
N LYS A 270 1.53 -21.16 -35.82
CA LYS A 270 1.78 -20.59 -34.49
C LYS A 270 2.22 -19.13 -34.57
N VAL A 271 1.85 -18.32 -33.57
CA VAL A 271 2.35 -16.95 -33.39
C VAL A 271 2.67 -16.72 -31.91
N LYS A 272 3.74 -15.97 -31.63
CA LYS A 272 4.17 -15.66 -30.29
C LYS A 272 3.57 -14.35 -29.81
N ILE A 273 2.91 -14.34 -28.65
CA ILE A 273 2.58 -13.14 -27.90
C ILE A 273 3.76 -12.88 -26.96
N SER A 274 4.56 -11.84 -27.26
CA SER A 274 5.65 -11.40 -26.40
C SER A 274 5.12 -10.45 -25.33
N ALA A 275 5.36 -10.79 -24.08
CA ALA A 275 5.00 -9.98 -22.93
C ALA A 275 6.15 -9.93 -21.93
N THR A 276 6.25 -8.79 -21.22
CA THR A 276 7.21 -8.58 -20.13
C THR A 276 6.48 -8.03 -18.91
N ALA A 277 6.94 -8.39 -17.73
CA ALA A 277 6.39 -7.89 -16.47
C ALA A 277 7.51 -7.27 -15.62
N THR A 278 7.23 -6.12 -15.02
CA THR A 278 8.11 -5.44 -14.07
C THR A 278 7.33 -5.21 -12.77
N PRO A 279 7.81 -5.63 -11.60
CA PRO A 279 8.94 -6.55 -11.42
C PRO A 279 8.69 -7.89 -12.11
N ALA A 280 9.77 -8.62 -12.40
CA ALA A 280 9.68 -9.90 -13.07
C ALA A 280 8.83 -10.90 -12.27
N THR A 281 7.80 -11.44 -12.91
CA THR A 281 6.90 -12.42 -12.29
C THR A 281 6.34 -13.37 -13.35
N LYS A 282 5.71 -14.45 -12.91
CA LYS A 282 5.09 -15.43 -13.80
C LYS A 282 3.98 -14.77 -14.62
N ILE A 283 4.15 -14.79 -15.93
CA ILE A 283 3.11 -14.36 -16.88
C ILE A 283 2.21 -15.55 -17.21
N THR A 284 0.91 -15.37 -17.15
CA THR A 284 -0.07 -16.39 -17.48
C THR A 284 -0.90 -15.97 -18.70
N TYR A 285 -1.30 -16.97 -19.49
CA TYR A 285 -2.04 -16.78 -20.72
C TYR A 285 -3.30 -17.64 -20.72
N ALA A 286 -4.43 -17.08 -21.15
CA ALA A 286 -5.68 -17.81 -21.30
C ALA A 286 -6.42 -17.39 -22.58
N SER A 287 -6.97 -18.36 -23.32
CA SER A 287 -7.76 -18.11 -24.50
C SER A 287 -9.26 -18.08 -24.15
N SER A 288 -9.98 -17.07 -24.65
CA SER A 288 -11.44 -16.98 -24.54
C SER A 288 -12.18 -18.03 -25.39
N ASN A 289 -11.52 -18.57 -26.43
CA ASN A 289 -12.10 -19.56 -27.31
C ASN A 289 -11.05 -20.56 -27.83
N LYS A 290 -10.89 -21.66 -27.11
CA LYS A 290 -9.92 -22.72 -27.40
C LYS A 290 -10.23 -23.47 -28.71
N LYS A 291 -11.47 -23.38 -29.22
CA LYS A 291 -11.84 -23.98 -30.54
C LYS A 291 -11.27 -23.15 -31.70
N VAL A 292 -11.07 -21.85 -31.51
CA VAL A 292 -10.48 -20.94 -32.51
C VAL A 292 -8.97 -20.88 -32.36
N ALA A 293 -8.47 -20.64 -31.15
CA ALA A 293 -7.04 -20.55 -30.87
C ALA A 293 -6.73 -21.06 -29.46
N THR A 294 -5.63 -21.80 -29.34
CA THR A 294 -5.06 -22.20 -28.02
C THR A 294 -3.80 -21.41 -27.74
N VAL A 295 -3.42 -21.27 -26.48
CA VAL A 295 -2.17 -20.62 -26.05
C VAL A 295 -1.48 -21.50 -25.02
N ASP A 296 -0.15 -21.60 -25.10
CA ASP A 296 0.67 -22.30 -24.12
C ASP A 296 1.18 -21.35 -22.99
N ALA A 297 1.83 -21.93 -21.98
CA ALA A 297 2.38 -21.16 -20.86
C ALA A 297 3.49 -20.18 -21.26
N LYS A 298 4.09 -20.37 -22.45
CA LYS A 298 5.13 -19.49 -22.99
C LYS A 298 4.54 -18.37 -23.89
N GLY A 299 3.20 -18.28 -24.03
CA GLY A 299 2.52 -17.29 -24.87
C GLY A 299 2.51 -17.63 -26.36
N THR A 300 2.76 -18.89 -26.76
CA THR A 300 2.65 -19.32 -28.14
C THR A 300 1.22 -19.69 -28.45
N VAL A 301 0.61 -18.95 -29.37
CA VAL A 301 -0.76 -19.16 -29.82
C VAL A 301 -0.76 -20.06 -31.06
N THR A 302 -1.61 -21.08 -31.07
CA THR A 302 -1.84 -21.96 -32.23
C THR A 302 -3.24 -21.74 -32.76
N GLY A 303 -3.36 -21.41 -34.06
CA GLY A 303 -4.64 -21.29 -34.76
C GLY A 303 -5.27 -22.65 -35.01
N LYS A 304 -6.52 -22.87 -34.56
CA LYS A 304 -7.25 -24.14 -34.70
C LYS A 304 -8.36 -24.06 -35.78
N LYS A 305 -9.09 -22.97 -35.83
CA LYS A 305 -10.18 -22.74 -36.75
C LYS A 305 -10.26 -21.26 -37.11
N ALA A 306 -10.61 -20.91 -38.31
CA ALA A 306 -10.83 -19.52 -38.75
C ALA A 306 -11.84 -18.81 -37.82
N GLY A 307 -11.51 -17.59 -37.40
CA GLY A 307 -12.32 -16.81 -36.47
C GLY A 307 -11.47 -15.89 -35.58
N LYS A 308 -12.06 -15.36 -34.52
CA LYS A 308 -11.39 -14.48 -33.54
C LYS A 308 -11.41 -15.11 -32.15
N ALA A 309 -10.32 -15.00 -31.43
CA ALA A 309 -10.23 -15.33 -30.02
C ALA A 309 -9.48 -14.20 -29.29
N VAL A 310 -9.79 -13.98 -28.02
CA VAL A 310 -9.07 -13.03 -27.15
C VAL A 310 -8.16 -13.84 -26.24
N ILE A 311 -6.88 -13.51 -26.24
CA ILE A 311 -5.92 -14.06 -25.30
C ILE A 311 -5.75 -13.03 -24.17
N SER A 312 -6.11 -13.44 -22.94
CA SER A 312 -5.83 -12.67 -21.73
C SER A 312 -4.43 -12.99 -21.24
N VAL A 313 -3.58 -11.96 -21.12
CA VAL A 313 -2.23 -12.03 -20.58
C VAL A 313 -2.27 -11.40 -19.19
N LYS A 314 -1.84 -12.11 -18.15
CA LYS A 314 -1.90 -11.63 -16.75
C LYS A 314 -0.54 -11.72 -16.07
N ALA A 315 -0.16 -10.66 -15.39
CA ALA A 315 0.99 -10.59 -14.49
C ALA A 315 0.86 -9.37 -13.57
N ASN A 316 1.45 -9.42 -12.37
CA ASN A 316 1.48 -8.29 -11.43
C ASN A 316 0.10 -7.67 -11.12
N GLY A 317 -0.96 -8.50 -11.07
CA GLY A 317 -2.33 -8.02 -10.87
C GLY A 317 -2.94 -7.31 -12.10
N LYS A 318 -2.21 -7.15 -13.20
CA LYS A 318 -2.66 -6.53 -14.44
C LYS A 318 -3.14 -7.57 -15.45
N THR A 319 -4.04 -7.17 -16.35
CA THR A 319 -4.54 -8.02 -17.44
C THR A 319 -4.53 -7.24 -18.74
N VAL A 320 -3.84 -7.76 -19.75
CA VAL A 320 -3.87 -7.22 -21.13
C VAL A 320 -4.60 -8.21 -22.02
N LYS A 321 -5.46 -7.71 -22.89
CA LYS A 321 -6.22 -8.51 -23.85
C LYS A 321 -5.62 -8.39 -25.24
N VAL A 322 -5.28 -9.50 -25.87
CA VAL A 322 -4.75 -9.57 -27.24
C VAL A 322 -5.79 -10.24 -28.14
N THR A 323 -6.27 -9.54 -29.15
CA THR A 323 -7.19 -10.12 -30.15
C THR A 323 -6.42 -10.89 -31.19
N VAL A 324 -6.65 -12.20 -31.25
CA VAL A 324 -6.04 -13.10 -32.25
C VAL A 324 -7.07 -13.40 -33.34
N THR A 325 -6.72 -13.07 -34.60
CA THR A 325 -7.49 -13.44 -35.77
C THR A 325 -6.85 -14.65 -36.45
N VAL A 326 -7.60 -15.74 -36.53
CA VAL A 326 -7.17 -16.95 -37.26
C VAL A 326 -7.76 -16.90 -38.67
N LYS A 327 -6.89 -16.92 -39.66
CA LYS A 327 -7.27 -16.96 -41.10
C LYS A 327 -7.12 -18.39 -41.63
N LYS A 328 -7.88 -18.71 -42.69
CA LYS A 328 -7.71 -19.97 -43.41
C LYS A 328 -6.33 -20.10 -44.00
#